data_fccc043165d8766cc8531e940ef76255
#
_entry.id   fccc043165d8766cc8531e940ef76255
#
_cell.length_a   1.000
_cell.length_b   1.000
_cell.length_c   1.000
_cell.angle_alpha   90.00
_cell.angle_beta   90.00
_cell.angle_gamma   90.00
#
_symmetry.space_group_name_H-M   'P 1'
#
loop_
_entity.id
_entity.type
_entity.pdbx_description
1 polymer ?
#
loop_
_entity_poly.entity_id
_entity_poly.type
_entity_poly.pdbx_seq_one_letter_code
_entity_poly.pdbx_strand_id
1 'polypeptide(L)'
;AMWLRDSTWQIRPLLAAANDVEVAQLIADVSRRQVEFVLIDPYANAFNPTPDGNCWHRDFPDQSPWVFERKFELDSLAAVLDLAIRLYLVAGYSKHFTDRFNEAVKVILDLLKRERNHDPNTYRFKRADVRDFDFLSNDGYGAPVAYTGMVWSGFRPSDDACKYGYLIPANA
;
A
#
# COMPACT_ATOMS: atom_id res chain seq x y z
N ALA A 1 5.81 9.35 9.85
CA ALA A 1 5.08 8.76 8.73
C ALA A 1 4.42 7.45 9.15
N MET A 2 3.42 7.03 8.40
CA MET A 2 2.69 5.78 8.61
C MET A 2 2.77 4.94 7.34
N TRP A 3 3.41 3.77 7.41
CA TRP A 3 3.42 2.76 6.36
C TRP A 3 2.16 1.91 6.42
N LEU A 4 1.56 1.60 5.27
CA LEU A 4 0.31 0.84 5.20
C LEU A 4 0.46 -0.58 5.77
N ARG A 5 1.45 -1.34 5.28
CA ARG A 5 1.74 -2.70 5.76
C ARG A 5 2.14 -2.69 7.24
N ASP A 6 3.09 -1.83 7.61
CA ASP A 6 3.64 -1.81 8.97
C ASP A 6 2.59 -1.45 10.01
N SER A 7 1.76 -0.46 9.76
CA SER A 7 0.66 -0.09 10.65
C SER A 7 -0.34 -1.22 10.86
N THR A 8 -0.60 -2.03 9.82
CA THR A 8 -1.40 -3.24 9.94
C THR A 8 -0.74 -4.25 10.88
N TRP A 9 0.53 -4.57 10.67
CA TRP A 9 1.23 -5.56 11.49
C TRP A 9 1.43 -5.09 12.93
N GLN A 10 1.65 -3.81 13.16
CA GLN A 10 1.81 -3.22 14.49
C GLN A 10 0.50 -3.26 15.30
N ILE A 11 -0.65 -3.01 14.67
CA ILE A 11 -1.95 -3.02 15.36
C ILE A 11 -2.58 -4.42 15.45
N ARG A 12 -2.21 -5.33 14.56
CA ARG A 12 -2.82 -6.66 14.44
C ARG A 12 -2.82 -7.50 15.72
N PRO A 13 -1.81 -7.49 16.60
CA PRO A 13 -1.87 -8.22 17.87
C PRO A 13 -3.05 -7.81 18.76
N LEU A 14 -3.54 -6.58 18.65
CA LEU A 14 -4.70 -6.10 19.41
C LEU A 14 -6.02 -6.75 18.98
N LEU A 15 -6.06 -7.43 17.84
CA LEU A 15 -7.23 -8.24 17.45
C LEU A 15 -7.58 -9.29 18.50
N ALA A 16 -6.60 -9.80 19.26
CA ALA A 16 -6.84 -10.74 20.36
C ALA A 16 -7.71 -10.13 21.48
N ALA A 17 -7.73 -8.81 21.61
CA ALA A 17 -8.51 -8.05 22.59
C ALA A 17 -9.69 -7.28 21.95
N ALA A 18 -9.99 -7.49 20.68
CA ALA A 18 -11.00 -6.71 19.94
C ALA A 18 -12.45 -6.97 20.35
N ASN A 19 -12.70 -7.88 21.30
CA ASN A 19 -13.99 -7.99 22.01
C ASN A 19 -14.25 -6.76 22.92
N ASP A 20 -13.20 -6.07 23.34
CA ASP A 20 -13.31 -4.75 23.96
C ASP A 20 -13.64 -3.70 22.89
N VAL A 21 -14.69 -2.93 23.14
CA VAL A 21 -15.19 -1.95 22.16
C VAL A 21 -14.20 -0.80 21.90
N GLU A 22 -13.41 -0.40 22.89
CA GLU A 22 -12.41 0.66 22.73
C GLU A 22 -11.23 0.16 21.88
N VAL A 23 -10.82 -1.10 22.09
CA VAL A 23 -9.79 -1.73 21.28
C VAL A 23 -10.27 -1.94 19.83
N ALA A 24 -11.49 -2.40 19.62
CA ALA A 24 -12.08 -2.53 18.28
C ALA A 24 -12.16 -1.17 17.58
N GLN A 25 -12.55 -0.12 18.31
CA GLN A 25 -12.59 1.25 17.78
C GLN A 25 -11.20 1.75 17.36
N LEU A 26 -10.17 1.52 18.18
CA LEU A 26 -8.78 1.89 17.87
C LEU A 26 -8.31 1.22 16.56
N ILE A 27 -8.55 -0.09 16.41
CA ILE A 27 -8.21 -0.82 15.19
C ILE A 27 -8.97 -0.26 13.97
N ALA A 28 -10.26 0.04 14.16
CA ALA A 28 -11.10 0.64 13.12
C ALA A 28 -10.60 2.04 12.71
N ASP A 29 -10.08 2.84 13.63
CA ASP A 29 -9.52 4.16 13.33
C ASP A 29 -8.25 4.07 12.51
N VAL A 30 -7.38 3.08 12.79
CA VAL A 30 -6.22 2.77 11.93
C VAL A 30 -6.68 2.37 10.54
N SER A 31 -7.66 1.47 10.42
CA SER A 31 -8.20 1.04 9.12
C SER A 31 -8.80 2.22 8.33
N ARG A 32 -9.57 3.10 8.98
CA ARG A 32 -10.10 4.31 8.33
C ARG A 32 -8.99 5.24 7.85
N ARG A 33 -7.92 5.38 8.63
CA ARG A 33 -6.78 6.20 8.22
C ARG A 33 -6.07 5.62 7.00
N GLN A 34 -5.87 4.31 6.95
CA GLN A 34 -5.31 3.62 5.78
C GLN A 34 -6.18 3.81 4.54
N VAL A 35 -7.50 3.73 4.67
CA VAL A 35 -8.47 4.00 3.60
C VAL A 35 -8.27 5.39 3.01
N GLU A 36 -8.18 6.45 3.85
CA GLU A 36 -7.93 7.81 3.36
C GLU A 36 -6.59 7.92 2.63
N PHE A 37 -5.56 7.25 3.08
CA PHE A 37 -4.26 7.22 2.43
C PHE A 37 -4.30 6.54 1.06
N VAL A 38 -4.97 5.41 0.93
CA VAL A 38 -5.18 4.73 -0.37
C VAL A 38 -5.92 5.64 -1.36
N LEU A 39 -6.88 6.43 -0.90
CA LEU A 39 -7.63 7.35 -1.74
C LEU A 39 -6.80 8.58 -2.16
N ILE A 40 -5.73 8.92 -1.43
CA ILE A 40 -4.78 9.98 -1.80
C ILE A 40 -3.85 9.50 -2.92
N ASP A 41 -3.18 8.35 -2.73
CA ASP A 41 -2.30 7.74 -3.75
C ASP A 41 -2.18 6.22 -3.51
N PRO A 42 -2.88 5.38 -4.29
CA PRO A 42 -2.83 3.93 -4.11
C PRO A 42 -1.50 3.29 -4.52
N TYR A 43 -0.58 4.03 -5.11
CA TYR A 43 0.78 3.56 -5.41
C TYR A 43 1.79 3.89 -4.31
N ALA A 44 1.41 4.67 -3.29
CA ALA A 44 2.29 5.00 -2.19
C ALA A 44 2.20 3.96 -1.06
N ASN A 45 3.33 3.70 -0.40
CA ASN A 45 3.42 2.78 0.74
C ASN A 45 3.46 3.52 2.09
N ALA A 46 3.86 4.81 2.13
CA ALA A 46 3.98 5.58 3.36
C ALA A 46 3.43 7.01 3.24
N PHE A 47 2.82 7.50 4.33
CA PHE A 47 2.12 8.76 4.34
C PHE A 47 2.44 9.61 5.57
N ASN A 48 2.34 10.92 5.40
CA ASN A 48 2.45 11.92 6.46
C ASN A 48 1.15 12.04 7.26
N PRO A 49 1.21 12.45 8.53
CA PRO A 49 0.00 12.70 9.32
C PRO A 49 -0.80 13.90 8.80
N THR A 50 -0.12 14.84 8.15
CA THR A 50 -0.65 16.07 7.52
C THR A 50 0.08 16.31 6.20
N PRO A 51 -0.43 17.17 5.30
CA PRO A 51 0.24 17.45 4.01
C PRO A 51 1.43 18.39 4.20
N ASP A 52 2.42 18.00 5.00
CA ASP A 52 3.59 18.81 5.36
C ASP A 52 4.76 18.71 4.38
N GLY A 53 4.67 17.80 3.39
CA GLY A 53 5.69 17.61 2.38
C GLY A 53 6.96 16.90 2.86
N ASN A 54 6.95 16.35 4.07
CA ASN A 54 8.06 15.50 4.52
C ASN A 54 8.15 14.25 3.65
N CYS A 55 9.37 13.82 3.35
CA CYS A 55 9.62 12.63 2.54
C CYS A 55 10.93 11.95 2.97
N TRP A 56 10.99 10.64 2.73
CA TRP A 56 12.24 9.90 2.97
C TRP A 56 13.34 10.33 2.00
N HIS A 57 13.00 10.41 0.71
CA HIS A 57 13.81 10.96 -0.36
C HIS A 57 12.91 11.74 -1.32
N ARG A 58 13.49 12.68 -2.05
CA ARG A 58 12.81 13.32 -3.17
C ARG A 58 12.85 12.37 -4.35
N ASP A 59 11.72 11.76 -4.64
CA ASP A 59 11.56 10.81 -5.71
C ASP A 59 10.92 11.46 -6.95
N PHE A 60 11.01 10.78 -8.11
CA PHE A 60 10.34 11.19 -9.33
C PHE A 60 9.32 10.09 -9.74
N PRO A 61 8.10 10.45 -10.17
CA PRO A 61 7.52 11.80 -10.23
C PRO A 61 7.32 12.44 -8.86
N ASP A 62 7.14 13.76 -8.83
CA ASP A 62 6.94 14.50 -7.60
C ASP A 62 5.77 13.93 -6.79
N GLN A 63 5.98 13.78 -5.49
CA GLN A 63 5.03 13.21 -4.56
C GLN A 63 4.04 14.27 -4.07
N SER A 64 2.81 13.85 -3.77
CA SER A 64 1.88 14.66 -3.00
C SER A 64 2.48 15.01 -1.62
N PRO A 65 2.20 16.20 -1.05
CA PRO A 65 2.63 16.54 0.31
C PRO A 65 2.17 15.55 1.39
N TRP A 66 1.15 14.76 1.13
CA TRP A 66 0.69 13.67 1.99
C TRP A 66 1.56 12.43 1.93
N VAL A 67 2.34 12.23 0.84
CA VAL A 67 3.10 11.01 0.59
C VAL A 67 4.51 11.15 1.15
N PHE A 68 4.89 10.27 2.07
CA PHE A 68 6.23 10.20 2.62
C PHE A 68 7.17 9.35 1.75
N GLU A 69 6.66 8.25 1.16
CA GLU A 69 7.34 7.41 0.20
C GLU A 69 6.34 6.79 -0.79
N ARG A 70 6.72 6.76 -2.08
CA ARG A 70 5.83 6.30 -3.17
C ARG A 70 6.33 5.00 -3.82
N LYS A 71 6.76 4.05 -3.01
CA LYS A 71 7.10 2.70 -3.49
C LYS A 71 5.83 1.86 -3.63
N PHE A 72 5.55 1.37 -4.85
CA PHE A 72 4.42 0.47 -5.07
C PHE A 72 4.76 -0.95 -4.60
N GLU A 73 4.13 -1.34 -3.53
CA GLU A 73 4.18 -2.66 -2.91
C GLU A 73 2.79 -3.27 -2.90
N LEU A 74 2.59 -4.37 -3.60
CA LEU A 74 1.28 -5.04 -3.70
C LEU A 74 0.74 -5.47 -2.32
N ASP A 75 1.61 -5.97 -1.46
CA ASP A 75 1.27 -6.41 -0.11
C ASP A 75 0.88 -5.25 0.83
N SER A 76 1.32 -4.03 0.57
CA SER A 76 0.88 -2.84 1.31
C SER A 76 -0.63 -2.60 1.14
N LEU A 77 -1.16 -2.76 -0.07
CA LEU A 77 -2.60 -2.66 -0.33
C LEU A 77 -3.38 -3.86 0.23
N ALA A 78 -2.81 -5.07 0.12
CA ALA A 78 -3.41 -6.27 0.70
C ALA A 78 -3.54 -6.16 2.22
N ALA A 79 -2.54 -5.57 2.90
CA ALA A 79 -2.54 -5.36 4.34
C ALA A 79 -3.68 -4.44 4.83
N VAL A 80 -4.04 -3.42 4.04
CA VAL A 80 -5.19 -2.54 4.35
C VAL A 80 -6.49 -3.34 4.37
N LEU A 81 -6.70 -4.19 3.37
CA LEU A 81 -7.90 -5.02 3.28
C LEU A 81 -7.91 -6.11 4.37
N ASP A 82 -6.77 -6.75 4.63
CA ASP A 82 -6.61 -7.79 5.65
C ASP A 82 -6.99 -7.26 7.04
N LEU A 83 -6.52 -6.07 7.44
CA LEU A 83 -6.86 -5.48 8.73
C LEU A 83 -8.36 -5.26 8.89
N ALA A 84 -8.98 -4.66 7.89
CA ALA A 84 -10.41 -4.36 7.92
C ALA A 84 -11.27 -5.62 8.00
N ILE A 85 -10.95 -6.63 7.18
CA ILE A 85 -11.67 -7.91 7.17
C ILE A 85 -11.48 -8.67 8.48
N ARG A 86 -10.26 -8.73 9.02
CA ARG A 86 -9.96 -9.44 10.27
C ARG A 86 -10.67 -8.84 11.47
N LEU A 87 -10.75 -7.52 11.56
CA LEU A 87 -11.51 -6.87 12.63
C LEU A 87 -12.97 -7.30 12.62
N TYR A 88 -13.58 -7.39 11.44
CA TYR A 88 -14.95 -7.90 11.30
C TYR A 88 -15.06 -9.38 11.66
N LEU A 89 -14.16 -10.22 11.15
CA LEU A 89 -14.22 -11.67 11.40
C LEU A 89 -13.98 -12.03 12.87
N VAL A 90 -13.14 -11.30 13.58
CA VAL A 90 -12.78 -11.58 14.98
C VAL A 90 -13.79 -10.98 15.96
N ALA A 91 -14.20 -9.74 15.75
CA ALA A 91 -15.02 -8.99 16.71
C ALA A 91 -16.44 -8.67 16.22
N GLY A 92 -16.82 -9.01 14.99
CA GLY A 92 -18.09 -8.60 14.40
C GLY A 92 -18.21 -7.09 14.19
N TYR A 93 -17.11 -6.33 14.39
CA TYR A 93 -17.14 -4.88 14.30
C TYR A 93 -17.16 -4.44 12.83
N SER A 94 -18.21 -3.71 12.41
CA SER A 94 -18.45 -3.35 11.01
C SER A 94 -18.51 -1.83 10.74
N LYS A 95 -18.40 -0.97 11.79
CA LYS A 95 -18.55 0.47 11.63
C LYS A 95 -17.44 1.17 10.82
N HIS A 96 -16.37 0.47 10.47
CA HIS A 96 -15.32 0.94 9.58
C HIS A 96 -15.61 0.68 8.10
N PHE A 97 -16.59 -0.17 7.76
CA PHE A 97 -17.08 -0.38 6.39
C PHE A 97 -18.02 0.77 5.98
N THR A 98 -17.42 1.87 5.62
CA THR A 98 -18.10 3.10 5.20
C THR A 98 -18.13 3.22 3.67
N ASP A 99 -18.80 4.24 3.12
CA ASP A 99 -18.74 4.55 1.68
C ASP A 99 -17.29 4.83 1.24
N ARG A 100 -16.47 5.48 2.09
CA ARG A 100 -15.06 5.72 1.83
C ARG A 100 -14.26 4.40 1.75
N PHE A 101 -14.58 3.43 2.60
CA PHE A 101 -14.00 2.09 2.50
C PHE A 101 -14.36 1.43 1.16
N ASN A 102 -15.61 1.49 0.75
CA ASN A 102 -16.06 0.92 -0.53
C ASN A 102 -15.37 1.61 -1.73
N GLU A 103 -15.17 2.92 -1.66
CA GLU A 103 -14.43 3.68 -2.66
C GLU A 103 -12.96 3.22 -2.72
N ALA A 104 -12.29 3.07 -1.57
CA ALA A 104 -10.91 2.59 -1.52
C ALA A 104 -10.77 1.15 -2.05
N VAL A 105 -11.70 0.25 -1.71
CA VAL A 105 -11.74 -1.11 -2.28
C VAL A 105 -11.82 -1.06 -3.79
N LYS A 106 -12.68 -0.21 -4.36
CA LYS A 106 -12.79 -0.04 -5.81
C LYS A 106 -11.48 0.46 -6.42
N VAL A 107 -10.85 1.47 -5.82
CA VAL A 107 -9.55 2.00 -6.25
C VAL A 107 -8.49 0.92 -6.23
N ILE A 108 -8.40 0.12 -5.15
CA ILE A 108 -7.47 -1.01 -5.05
C ILE A 108 -7.74 -2.02 -6.17
N LEU A 109 -8.98 -2.47 -6.34
CA LEU A 109 -9.32 -3.47 -7.36
C LEU A 109 -9.04 -2.99 -8.79
N ASP A 110 -9.30 -1.73 -9.09
CA ASP A 110 -9.03 -1.14 -10.40
C ASP A 110 -7.50 -1.02 -10.64
N LEU A 111 -6.73 -0.70 -9.61
CA LEU A 111 -5.27 -0.73 -9.66
C LEU A 111 -4.75 -2.16 -9.91
N LEU A 112 -5.23 -3.15 -9.13
CA LEU A 112 -4.81 -4.55 -9.30
C LEU A 112 -5.12 -5.08 -10.71
N LYS A 113 -6.29 -4.74 -11.27
CA LYS A 113 -6.65 -5.08 -12.66
C LYS A 113 -5.68 -4.46 -13.66
N ARG A 114 -5.30 -3.20 -13.46
CA ARG A 114 -4.35 -2.48 -14.31
C ARG A 114 -2.97 -3.13 -14.26
N GLU A 115 -2.47 -3.41 -13.06
CA GLU A 115 -1.14 -3.96 -12.87
C GLU A 115 -1.03 -5.45 -13.19
N ARG A 116 -2.13 -6.16 -13.45
CA ARG A 116 -2.09 -7.49 -14.08
C ARG A 116 -1.62 -7.45 -15.54
N ASN A 117 -1.75 -6.31 -16.17
CA ASN A 117 -1.22 -6.04 -17.51
C ASN A 117 -0.36 -4.78 -17.43
N HIS A 118 0.71 -4.87 -16.66
CA HIS A 118 1.56 -3.73 -16.36
C HIS A 118 2.05 -3.02 -17.63
N ASP A 119 1.68 -1.76 -17.76
CA ASP A 119 2.13 -0.86 -18.81
C ASP A 119 3.12 0.14 -18.19
N PRO A 120 4.31 0.34 -18.79
CA PRO A 120 5.30 1.34 -18.34
C PRO A 120 4.74 2.77 -18.18
N ASN A 121 3.58 3.06 -18.75
CA ASN A 121 2.94 4.39 -18.61
C ASN A 121 2.09 4.56 -17.34
N THR A 122 1.88 3.51 -16.54
CA THR A 122 0.98 3.57 -15.38
C THR A 122 1.66 3.93 -14.07
N TYR A 123 2.86 3.43 -13.83
CA TYR A 123 3.65 3.70 -12.63
C TYR A 123 5.11 3.93 -13.00
N ARG A 124 5.72 4.92 -12.37
CA ARG A 124 7.14 5.22 -12.50
C ARG A 124 7.71 5.62 -11.15
N PHE A 125 8.92 5.15 -10.88
CA PHE A 125 9.66 5.52 -9.68
C PHE A 125 11.15 5.64 -9.97
N LYS A 126 11.71 6.80 -9.70
CA LYS A 126 13.15 7.07 -9.78
C LYS A 126 13.59 7.79 -8.52
N ARG A 127 14.75 7.40 -8.04
CA ARG A 127 15.43 8.02 -6.89
C ARG A 127 16.86 8.31 -7.28
N ALA A 128 17.35 9.52 -7.02
CA ALA A 128 18.73 9.88 -7.26
C ALA A 128 19.61 9.45 -6.08
N ASP A 129 20.90 9.25 -6.37
CA ASP A 129 21.97 9.02 -5.37
C ASP A 129 21.73 7.84 -4.41
N VAL A 130 21.17 6.75 -4.91
CA VAL A 130 20.84 5.56 -4.12
C VAL A 130 21.53 4.29 -4.66
N ARG A 131 21.49 3.25 -3.83
CA ARG A 131 22.04 1.93 -4.13
C ARG A 131 21.19 1.22 -5.19
N ASP A 132 21.81 0.31 -5.96
CA ASP A 132 21.20 -0.40 -7.10
C ASP A 132 19.90 -1.15 -6.81
N PHE A 133 19.57 -1.42 -5.55
CA PHE A 133 18.34 -2.10 -5.17
C PHE A 133 17.18 -1.16 -4.82
N ASP A 134 17.42 0.16 -4.74
CA ASP A 134 16.44 1.14 -4.25
C ASP A 134 15.81 1.95 -5.40
N PHE A 135 15.91 1.47 -6.62
CA PHE A 135 15.27 2.05 -7.79
C PHE A 135 14.81 0.99 -8.79
N LEU A 136 13.86 1.37 -9.64
CA LEU A 136 13.39 0.52 -10.72
C LEU A 136 14.25 0.66 -11.97
N SER A 137 14.54 -0.46 -12.63
CA SER A 137 15.18 -0.48 -13.95
C SER A 137 14.34 0.23 -15.03
N ASN A 138 14.83 0.26 -16.25
CA ASN A 138 14.11 0.80 -17.42
C ASN A 138 13.55 2.21 -17.15
N ASP A 139 14.44 3.13 -16.79
CA ASP A 139 14.10 4.52 -16.51
C ASP A 139 13.00 4.71 -15.44
N GLY A 140 12.93 3.80 -14.48
CA GLY A 140 11.95 3.83 -13.38
C GLY A 140 10.63 3.12 -13.65
N TYR A 141 10.47 2.49 -14.80
CA TYR A 141 9.27 1.71 -15.15
C TYR A 141 9.34 0.25 -14.69
N GLY A 142 10.50 -0.21 -14.21
CA GLY A 142 10.73 -1.61 -13.84
C GLY A 142 11.08 -2.50 -15.02
N ALA A 143 11.36 -3.76 -14.73
CA ALA A 143 11.66 -4.75 -15.75
C ALA A 143 10.43 -5.02 -16.63
N PRO A 144 10.59 -5.16 -17.95
CA PRO A 144 9.52 -5.63 -18.82
C PRO A 144 9.01 -7.00 -18.35
N VAL A 145 7.69 -7.18 -18.33
CA VAL A 145 7.04 -8.42 -17.92
C VAL A 145 6.08 -8.93 -18.99
N ALA A 146 5.94 -10.25 -19.10
CA ALA A 146 4.88 -10.87 -19.87
C ALA A 146 3.61 -10.98 -19.02
N TYR A 147 2.44 -10.97 -19.67
CA TYR A 147 1.18 -11.21 -18.96
C TYR A 147 1.14 -12.64 -18.40
N THR A 148 0.98 -12.75 -17.10
CA THR A 148 0.89 -14.02 -16.37
C THR A 148 -0.42 -14.19 -15.60
N GLY A 149 -1.23 -13.14 -15.54
CA GLY A 149 -2.40 -13.05 -14.65
C GLY A 149 -2.07 -12.63 -13.22
N MET A 150 -0.78 -12.60 -12.83
CA MET A 150 -0.34 -12.03 -11.56
C MET A 150 -0.31 -10.50 -11.63
N VAL A 151 -0.44 -9.88 -10.47
CA VAL A 151 -0.31 -8.42 -10.31
C VAL A 151 1.17 -8.08 -10.22
N TRP A 152 1.61 -7.11 -11.02
CA TRP A 152 2.96 -6.55 -10.95
C TRP A 152 3.17 -5.79 -9.63
N SER A 153 4.39 -5.82 -9.12
CA SER A 153 4.81 -5.05 -7.94
C SER A 153 6.16 -4.40 -8.21
N GLY A 154 6.28 -3.10 -7.94
CA GLY A 154 7.54 -2.39 -8.12
C GLY A 154 8.56 -2.75 -7.07
N PHE A 155 8.13 -2.90 -5.82
CA PHE A 155 8.97 -3.14 -4.66
C PHE A 155 8.48 -4.32 -3.84
N ARG A 156 9.35 -4.81 -2.95
CA ARG A 156 9.11 -5.92 -2.03
C ARG A 156 8.99 -5.40 -0.59
N PRO A 157 8.43 -6.20 0.34
CA PRO A 157 8.36 -5.85 1.76
C PRO A 157 9.71 -5.49 2.43
N SER A 158 10.82 -5.88 1.79
CA SER A 158 12.19 -5.57 2.19
C SER A 158 12.70 -4.23 1.65
N ASP A 159 11.82 -3.39 1.10
CA ASP A 159 12.08 -2.07 0.50
C ASP A 159 12.87 -2.07 -0.81
N ASP A 160 13.37 -3.19 -1.26
CA ASP A 160 14.12 -3.29 -2.50
C ASP A 160 13.24 -3.55 -3.72
N ALA A 161 13.73 -3.18 -4.89
CA ALA A 161 13.04 -3.36 -6.15
C ALA A 161 12.70 -4.82 -6.43
N CYS A 162 11.49 -5.07 -6.90
CA CYS A 162 11.06 -6.39 -7.39
C CYS A 162 11.68 -6.65 -8.77
N LYS A 163 12.89 -7.22 -8.79
CA LYS A 163 13.73 -7.37 -9.99
C LYS A 163 13.01 -8.01 -11.17
N TYR A 164 12.08 -8.93 -10.93
CA TYR A 164 11.33 -9.64 -11.97
C TYR A 164 9.89 -9.19 -12.11
N GLY A 165 9.49 -8.12 -11.42
CA GLY A 165 8.17 -7.51 -11.51
C GLY A 165 7.03 -8.28 -10.82
N TYR A 166 7.22 -9.53 -10.44
CA TYR A 166 6.22 -10.32 -9.74
C TYR A 166 6.73 -10.81 -8.39
N LEU A 167 6.03 -10.42 -7.33
CA LEU A 167 6.24 -10.93 -5.97
C LEU A 167 5.20 -12.02 -5.70
N ILE A 168 5.59 -13.28 -5.81
CA ILE A 168 4.69 -14.43 -5.69
C ILE A 168 3.97 -14.46 -4.34
N PRO A 169 4.65 -14.27 -3.18
CA PRO A 169 3.95 -14.28 -1.88
C PRO A 169 2.86 -13.21 -1.73
N ALA A 170 2.96 -12.09 -2.45
CA ALA A 170 1.94 -11.04 -2.40
C ALA A 170 0.79 -11.29 -3.41
N ASN A 171 0.95 -12.25 -4.32
CA ASN A 171 -0.05 -12.67 -5.29
C ASN A 171 -0.83 -13.93 -4.81
N ALA A 172 -0.37 -14.58 -3.76
CA ALA A 172 -1.00 -15.77 -3.18
C ALA A 172 -2.10 -15.42 -2.19
#